data_7caf46a8e66ae3a96cbab933ae0345b3
#
_entry.id   7caf46a8e66ae3a96cbab933ae0345b3
#
_cell.length_a   1.000
_cell.length_b   1.000
_cell.length_c   1.000
_cell.angle_alpha   90.00
_cell.angle_beta   90.00
_cell.angle_gamma   90.00
#
_symmetry.space_group_name_H-M   'P 1'
#
loop_
_entity.id
_entity.type
_entity.pdbx_description
1 polymer ?
#
loop_
_entity_poly.entity_id
_entity_poly.type
_entity_poly.pdbx_seq_one_letter_code
_entity_poly.pdbx_strand_id
1 'polypeptide(L)'
;MDKKIIREKLSWFRGNIISDATVIEGALGWRLRTYFFPKTNRQASIFYWYIINTSHFSFDKKVSLYEQIPYFKKLKQYPKVKNSLRFVQLLRNAVAHWELDEKMSDENETVIYNPVTLNK
;
A
#
# COMPACT_ATOMS: atom_id res chain seq x y z
N MET A 1 17.25 -8.31 -26.41
CA MET A 1 16.95 -8.90 -25.09
C MET A 1 15.64 -9.67 -25.17
N ASP A 2 15.63 -10.87 -24.62
CA ASP A 2 14.46 -11.73 -24.66
C ASP A 2 13.30 -11.15 -23.85
N LYS A 3 12.11 -11.08 -24.47
CA LYS A 3 10.90 -10.57 -23.82
C LYS A 3 10.50 -11.39 -22.60
N LYS A 4 10.75 -12.70 -22.61
CA LYS A 4 10.46 -13.57 -21.49
C LYS A 4 11.30 -13.19 -20.25
N ILE A 5 12.59 -12.94 -20.47
CA ILE A 5 13.49 -12.53 -19.38
C ILE A 5 13.06 -11.20 -18.78
N ILE A 6 12.66 -10.25 -19.63
CA ILE A 6 12.17 -8.95 -19.18
C ILE A 6 10.91 -9.13 -18.33
N ARG A 7 9.95 -9.94 -18.78
CA ARG A 7 8.71 -10.21 -18.05
C ARG A 7 8.98 -10.84 -16.70
N GLU A 8 9.89 -11.81 -16.62
CA GLU A 8 10.24 -12.47 -15.38
C GLU A 8 10.85 -11.49 -14.37
N LYS A 9 11.76 -10.63 -14.84
CA LYS A 9 12.36 -9.59 -14.00
C LYS A 9 11.34 -8.58 -13.51
N LEU A 10 10.43 -8.15 -14.38
CA LEU A 10 9.38 -7.21 -14.02
C LEU A 10 8.40 -7.82 -13.01
N SER A 11 8.02 -9.08 -13.21
CA SER A 11 7.16 -9.80 -12.27
C SER A 11 7.80 -9.93 -10.90
N TRP A 12 9.09 -10.26 -10.86
CA TRP A 12 9.84 -10.33 -9.61
C TRP A 12 9.87 -8.98 -8.89
N PHE A 13 10.13 -7.91 -9.64
CA PHE A 13 10.18 -6.55 -9.11
C PHE A 13 8.84 -6.14 -8.54
N ARG A 14 7.75 -6.38 -9.29
CA ARG A 14 6.39 -6.08 -8.83
C ARG A 14 6.04 -6.83 -7.56
N GLY A 15 6.35 -8.13 -7.51
CA GLY A 15 6.11 -8.95 -6.33
C GLY A 15 6.82 -8.42 -5.10
N ASN A 16 8.05 -7.95 -5.25
CA ASN A 16 8.80 -7.38 -4.14
C ASN A 16 8.22 -6.05 -3.67
N ILE A 17 7.78 -5.20 -4.58
CA ILE A 17 7.13 -3.92 -4.22
C ILE A 17 5.86 -4.19 -3.43
N ILE A 18 5.01 -5.10 -3.89
CA ILE A 18 3.75 -5.43 -3.21
C ILE A 18 4.03 -6.04 -1.84
N SER A 19 4.99 -6.96 -1.76
CA SER A 19 5.38 -7.60 -0.50
C SER A 19 5.89 -6.58 0.52
N ASP A 20 6.78 -5.69 0.10
CA ASP A 20 7.32 -4.64 0.96
C ASP A 20 6.24 -3.66 1.40
N ALA A 21 5.35 -3.28 0.49
CA ALA A 21 4.22 -2.41 0.81
C ALA A 21 3.30 -3.05 1.85
N THR A 22 3.06 -4.36 1.75
CA THR A 22 2.24 -5.10 2.72
C THR A 22 2.87 -5.09 4.10
N VAL A 23 4.19 -5.27 4.20
CA VAL A 23 4.91 -5.20 5.46
C VAL A 23 4.81 -3.80 6.07
N ILE A 24 5.00 -2.78 5.25
CA ILE A 24 4.93 -1.39 5.70
C ILE A 24 3.51 -1.04 6.16
N GLU A 25 2.50 -1.49 5.42
CA GLU A 25 1.10 -1.30 5.80
C GLU A 25 0.80 -1.96 7.15
N GLY A 26 1.29 -3.18 7.36
CA GLY A 26 1.14 -3.88 8.63
C GLY A 26 1.78 -3.13 9.80
N ALA A 27 2.98 -2.62 9.59
CA ALA A 27 3.68 -1.83 10.60
C ALA A 27 2.93 -0.54 10.93
N LEU A 28 2.39 0.13 9.91
CA LEU A 28 1.60 1.35 10.08
C LEU A 28 0.32 1.04 10.86
N GLY A 29 -0.39 -0.03 10.49
CA GLY A 29 -1.60 -0.46 11.19
C GLY A 29 -1.34 -0.75 12.65
N TRP A 30 -0.25 -1.42 12.97
CA TRP A 30 0.15 -1.70 14.35
C TRP A 30 0.45 -0.40 15.10
N ARG A 31 1.11 0.56 14.45
CA ARG A 31 1.41 1.86 15.06
C ARG A 31 0.13 2.62 15.39
N LEU A 32 -0.83 2.62 14.49
CA LEU A 32 -2.14 3.25 14.71
C LEU A 32 -2.89 2.58 15.85
N ARG A 33 -2.90 1.24 15.87
CA ARG A 33 -3.52 0.50 16.95
C ARG A 33 -2.91 0.88 18.30
N THR A 34 -1.58 0.94 18.38
CA THR A 34 -0.86 1.25 19.61
C THR A 34 -1.13 2.68 20.08
N TYR A 35 -1.31 3.60 19.14
CA TYR A 35 -1.65 4.98 19.48
C TYR A 35 -3.03 5.07 20.12
N PHE A 36 -4.05 4.44 19.51
CA PHE A 36 -5.42 4.51 20.00
C PHE A 36 -5.66 3.60 21.21
N PHE A 37 -5.00 2.46 21.25
CA PHE A 37 -5.15 1.46 22.31
C PHE A 37 -3.76 0.99 22.75
N PRO A 38 -3.08 1.79 23.61
CA PRO A 38 -1.71 1.45 24.01
C PRO A 38 -1.60 0.19 24.84
N LYS A 39 -2.67 -0.19 25.55
CA LYS A 39 -2.66 -1.42 26.34
C LYS A 39 -3.02 -2.61 25.46
N THR A 40 -2.30 -3.72 25.66
CA THR A 40 -2.60 -4.98 24.99
C THR A 40 -3.76 -5.66 25.71
N ASN A 41 -4.98 -5.44 25.23
CA ASN A 41 -6.18 -6.00 25.80
C ASN A 41 -7.17 -6.38 24.68
N ARG A 42 -8.37 -6.83 25.09
CA ARG A 42 -9.39 -7.25 24.14
C ARG A 42 -9.85 -6.11 23.22
N GLN A 43 -9.98 -4.91 23.74
CA GLN A 43 -10.39 -3.74 22.97
C GLN A 43 -9.37 -3.43 21.85
N ALA A 44 -8.09 -3.46 22.18
CA ALA A 44 -7.02 -3.25 21.21
C ALA A 44 -7.04 -4.31 20.11
N SER A 45 -7.27 -5.57 20.50
CA SER A 45 -7.34 -6.69 19.58
C SER A 45 -8.52 -6.56 18.61
N ILE A 46 -9.70 -6.20 19.16
CA ILE A 46 -10.90 -5.99 18.34
C ILE A 46 -10.67 -4.84 17.36
N PHE A 47 -10.12 -3.72 17.81
CA PHE A 47 -9.83 -2.57 16.96
C PHE A 47 -8.90 -2.95 15.83
N TYR A 48 -7.82 -3.67 16.14
CA TYR A 48 -6.83 -4.07 15.13
C TYR A 48 -7.43 -5.00 14.09
N TRP A 49 -8.07 -6.09 14.53
CA TRP A 49 -8.52 -7.15 13.62
C TRP A 49 -9.79 -6.80 12.85
N TYR A 50 -10.70 -6.04 13.44
CA TYR A 50 -12.00 -5.75 12.83
C TYR A 50 -12.08 -4.38 12.17
N ILE A 51 -11.14 -3.49 12.45
CA ILE A 51 -11.15 -2.15 11.87
C ILE A 51 -9.89 -1.90 11.07
N ILE A 52 -8.72 -1.92 11.73
CA ILE A 52 -7.45 -1.54 11.09
C ILE A 52 -7.02 -2.55 10.04
N ASN A 53 -7.03 -3.85 10.37
CA ASN A 53 -6.51 -4.89 9.50
C ASN A 53 -7.61 -5.48 8.62
N THR A 54 -8.31 -4.61 7.89
CA THR A 54 -9.37 -5.02 6.97
C THR A 54 -9.17 -4.35 5.62
N SER A 55 -9.77 -4.93 4.58
CA SER A 55 -9.70 -4.35 3.23
C SER A 55 -10.46 -3.02 3.13
N HIS A 56 -11.45 -2.80 3.99
CA HIS A 56 -12.20 -1.54 4.03
C HIS A 56 -11.36 -0.38 4.56
N PHE A 57 -10.41 -0.66 5.43
CA PHE A 57 -9.49 0.34 5.92
C PHE A 57 -8.19 0.24 5.10
N SER A 58 -8.20 0.87 3.93
CA SER A 58 -7.13 0.77 2.94
C SER A 58 -5.81 1.39 3.41
N PHE A 59 -4.75 1.09 2.69
CA PHE A 59 -3.44 1.73 2.92
C PHE A 59 -3.57 3.25 2.88
N ASP A 60 -4.31 3.77 1.89
CA ASP A 60 -4.53 5.20 1.74
C ASP A 60 -5.19 5.81 2.98
N LYS A 61 -6.21 5.15 3.51
CA LYS A 61 -6.89 5.61 4.72
C LYS A 61 -5.99 5.54 5.94
N LYS A 62 -5.15 4.51 6.04
CA LYS A 62 -4.17 4.40 7.12
C LYS A 62 -3.16 5.55 7.10
N VAL A 63 -2.64 5.88 5.92
CA VAL A 63 -1.71 6.99 5.75
C VAL A 63 -2.39 8.31 6.08
N SER A 64 -3.62 8.51 5.59
CA SER A 64 -4.38 9.72 5.87
C SER A 64 -4.65 9.89 7.35
N LEU A 65 -5.01 8.81 8.05
CA LEU A 65 -5.20 8.84 9.49
C LEU A 65 -3.90 9.19 10.22
N TYR A 66 -2.79 8.57 9.83
CA TYR A 66 -1.48 8.86 10.40
C TYR A 66 -1.16 10.36 10.29
N GLU A 67 -1.47 10.95 9.15
CA GLU A 67 -1.22 12.38 8.89
C GLU A 67 -2.11 13.31 9.70
N GLN A 68 -3.21 12.83 10.25
CA GLN A 68 -4.13 13.63 11.06
C GLN A 68 -3.80 13.62 12.56
N ILE A 69 -2.96 12.71 13.02
CA ILE A 69 -2.69 12.54 14.45
C ILE A 69 -1.60 13.51 14.89
N PRO A 70 -1.91 14.48 15.78
CA PRO A 70 -0.93 15.49 16.20
C PRO A 70 0.32 14.90 16.84
N TYR A 71 0.18 13.80 17.59
CA TYR A 71 1.31 13.13 18.21
C TYR A 71 2.40 12.78 17.19
N PHE A 72 2.00 12.18 16.06
CA PHE A 72 2.95 11.80 15.03
C PHE A 72 3.56 13.01 14.32
N LYS A 73 2.75 14.06 14.11
CA LYS A 73 3.22 15.30 13.48
C LYS A 73 4.33 15.99 14.25
N LYS A 74 4.38 15.80 15.57
CA LYS A 74 5.40 16.40 16.42
C LYS A 74 6.70 15.63 16.45
N LEU A 75 6.72 14.41 15.93
CA LEU A 75 7.94 13.61 15.92
C LEU A 75 8.94 14.17 14.91
N LYS A 76 10.22 14.17 15.29
CA LYS A 76 11.30 14.70 14.47
C LYS A 76 11.35 14.05 13.09
N GLN A 77 11.05 12.76 13.01
CA GLN A 77 11.12 11.99 11.78
C GLN A 77 9.84 12.08 10.93
N TYR A 78 8.83 12.80 11.39
CA TYR A 78 7.52 12.82 10.73
C TYR A 78 7.58 13.19 9.24
N PRO A 79 8.26 14.28 8.83
CA PRO A 79 8.27 14.63 7.41
C PRO A 79 8.84 13.52 6.53
N LYS A 80 9.90 12.86 7.00
CA LYS A 80 10.54 11.77 6.26
C LYS A 80 9.64 10.54 6.19
N VAL A 81 9.01 10.17 7.30
CA VAL A 81 8.11 9.02 7.37
C VAL A 81 6.89 9.26 6.49
N LYS A 82 6.28 10.44 6.58
CA LYS A 82 5.13 10.81 5.76
C LYS A 82 5.45 10.69 4.27
N ASN A 83 6.56 11.25 3.84
CA ASN A 83 6.97 11.22 2.44
C ASN A 83 7.25 9.80 1.96
N SER A 84 7.87 8.98 2.82
CA SER A 84 8.14 7.57 2.51
C SER A 84 6.85 6.77 2.36
N LEU A 85 5.88 6.98 3.25
CA LEU A 85 4.58 6.30 3.18
C LEU A 85 3.85 6.66 1.90
N ARG A 86 3.83 7.94 1.52
CA ARG A 86 3.20 8.40 0.28
C ARG A 86 3.90 7.82 -0.95
N PHE A 87 5.21 7.73 -0.92
CA PHE A 87 5.98 7.14 -2.01
C PHE A 87 5.66 5.66 -2.18
N VAL A 88 5.62 4.90 -1.09
CA VAL A 88 5.26 3.48 -1.12
C VAL A 88 3.85 3.28 -1.65
N GLN A 89 2.92 4.13 -1.23
CA GLN A 89 1.55 4.11 -1.71
C GLN A 89 1.47 4.32 -3.22
N LEU A 90 2.20 5.30 -3.74
CA LEU A 90 2.26 5.57 -5.18
C LEU A 90 2.83 4.38 -5.95
N LEU A 91 3.91 3.79 -5.46
CA LEU A 91 4.52 2.62 -6.09
C LEU A 91 3.55 1.44 -6.12
N ARG A 92 2.90 1.15 -5.00
CA ARG A 92 1.95 0.06 -4.91
C ARG A 92 0.80 0.23 -5.88
N ASN A 93 0.24 1.44 -5.95
CA ASN A 93 -0.85 1.74 -6.86
C ASN A 93 -0.43 1.63 -8.31
N ALA A 94 0.74 2.15 -8.65
CA ALA A 94 1.28 2.06 -10.00
C ALA A 94 1.48 0.61 -10.44
N VAL A 95 2.03 -0.23 -9.56
CA VAL A 95 2.26 -1.64 -9.83
C VAL A 95 0.93 -2.39 -10.00
N ALA A 96 -0.05 -2.10 -9.16
CA ALA A 96 -1.37 -2.72 -9.25
C ALA A 96 -2.06 -2.39 -10.58
N HIS A 97 -2.00 -1.12 -11.01
CA HIS A 97 -2.55 -0.72 -12.30
C HIS A 97 -1.80 -1.35 -13.46
N TRP A 98 -0.49 -1.46 -13.35
CA TRP A 98 0.33 -2.09 -14.37
C TRP A 98 -0.01 -3.56 -14.53
N GLU A 99 -0.18 -4.30 -13.44
CA GLU A 99 -0.58 -5.71 -13.50
C GLU A 99 -1.94 -5.88 -14.16
N LEU A 100 -2.90 -5.04 -13.81
CA LEU A 100 -4.23 -5.08 -14.41
C LEU A 100 -4.19 -4.76 -15.89
N ASP A 101 -3.44 -3.74 -16.28
CA ASP A 101 -3.26 -3.31 -17.66
C ASP A 101 -2.64 -4.42 -18.52
N GLU A 102 -1.58 -5.05 -18.01
CA GLU A 102 -0.90 -6.15 -18.66
C GLU A 102 -1.82 -7.37 -18.82
N LYS A 103 -2.58 -7.70 -17.79
CA LYS A 103 -3.53 -8.81 -17.82
C LYS A 103 -4.63 -8.60 -18.85
N MET A 104 -5.15 -7.40 -18.94
CA MET A 104 -6.18 -7.05 -19.91
C MET A 104 -5.63 -7.08 -21.34
N SER A 105 -4.39 -6.68 -21.54
CA SER A 105 -3.74 -6.75 -22.84
C SER A 105 -3.54 -8.20 -23.29
N ASP A 106 -3.23 -9.11 -22.39
CA ASP A 106 -3.09 -10.54 -22.68
C ASP A 106 -4.44 -11.18 -23.03
N GLU A 107 -5.52 -10.76 -22.40
CA GLU A 107 -6.86 -11.28 -22.64
C GLU A 107 -7.48 -10.72 -23.93
N ASN A 108 -7.18 -9.47 -24.27
CA ASN A 108 -7.72 -8.78 -25.43
C ASN A 108 -6.59 -8.13 -26.21
N GLU A 109 -6.04 -8.84 -27.16
CA GLU A 109 -4.91 -8.39 -27.97
C GLU A 109 -5.13 -7.05 -28.67
N THR A 110 -6.38 -6.71 -28.94
CA THR A 110 -6.74 -5.47 -29.66
C THR A 110 -6.94 -4.28 -28.75
N VAL A 111 -6.92 -4.49 -27.43
CA VAL A 111 -7.20 -3.44 -26.47
C VAL A 111 -5.97 -3.18 -25.61
N ILE A 112 -5.47 -1.95 -25.68
CA ILE A 112 -4.35 -1.50 -24.86
C ILE A 112 -4.88 -0.55 -23.81
N TYR A 113 -4.65 -0.87 -22.54
CA TYR A 113 -5.09 -0.06 -21.40
C TYR A 113 -3.92 0.72 -20.84
N ASN A 114 -4.13 2.02 -20.63
CA ASN A 114 -3.19 2.88 -19.94
C ASN A 114 -3.62 2.96 -18.49
N PRO A 115 -2.71 2.83 -17.48
CA PRO A 115 -3.06 2.96 -16.08
C PRO A 115 -3.80 4.24 -15.74
N VAL A 116 -3.48 5.34 -16.40
CA VAL A 116 -4.16 6.63 -16.21
C VAL A 116 -5.64 6.53 -16.62
N THR A 117 -5.94 5.77 -17.68
CA THR A 117 -7.30 5.56 -18.14
C THR A 117 -8.12 4.76 -17.13
N LEU A 118 -7.50 3.77 -16.47
CA LEU A 118 -8.15 2.93 -15.47
C LEU A 118 -8.51 3.70 -14.19
N ASN A 119 -7.88 4.84 -13.97
CA ASN A 119 -8.12 5.66 -12.78
C ASN A 119 -9.30 6.63 -12.92
N LYS A 120 -9.95 6.64 -14.05
CA LYS A 120 -11.10 7.52 -14.28
C LYS A 120 -12.39 6.96 -13.69
#